data_95bf1a9b17ca3688563559401e718ab9
#
_entry.id   95bf1a9b17ca3688563559401e718ab9
#
_cell.length_a   1.000
_cell.length_b   1.000
_cell.length_c   1.000
_cell.angle_alpha   90.00
_cell.angle_beta   90.00
_cell.angle_gamma   90.00
#
_symmetry.space_group_name_H-M   'P 1'
#
loop_
_entity.id
_entity.type
_entity.pdbx_description
1 polymer ?
#
loop_
_entity_poly.entity_id
_entity_poly.type
_entity_poly.pdbx_seq_one_letter_code
_entity_poly.pdbx_strand_id
1 'polypeptide(L)'
;GGVYGEYKSRTFAARRFGYNLLGSGYDRYADWDYTELFADENISADKIWMRETTTNSDSYTSENMLGAAYVSAKLNYGEVLNANIGVRMEYYQLKMDGYSSDGTTPVHLDNKTTDFFPSVNVAYNLSQKHLVRAAYGRSVNRPEFREVVPYVYFNFERDANIVGNTELKNAYADNIDLRYEFYPAA
;
A
#
# COMPACT_ATOMS: atom_id res chain seq x y z
N GLY A 1 7.01 20.37 -19.26
CA GLY A 1 5.76 20.02 -18.61
C GLY A 1 5.15 18.78 -19.21
N GLY A 2 4.18 18.20 -18.51
CA GLY A 2 3.48 17.02 -18.99
C GLY A 2 2.27 16.70 -18.14
N VAL A 3 1.51 15.71 -18.61
CA VAL A 3 0.35 15.16 -17.93
C VAL A 3 0.54 13.65 -17.70
N TYR A 4 -0.11 13.12 -16.69
CA TYR A 4 -0.07 11.71 -16.36
C TYR A 4 -1.47 11.25 -15.93
N GLY A 5 -1.85 10.05 -16.32
CA GLY A 5 -3.09 9.42 -15.89
C GLY A 5 -2.86 7.95 -15.58
N GLU A 6 -3.45 7.47 -14.50
CA GLU A 6 -3.43 6.08 -14.08
C GLU A 6 -4.80 5.68 -13.56
N TYR A 7 -5.23 4.49 -13.94
CA TYR A 7 -6.40 3.84 -13.38
C TYR A 7 -6.04 2.41 -13.00
N LYS A 8 -6.38 2.02 -11.79
CA LYS A 8 -6.23 0.66 -11.27
C LYS A 8 -7.56 0.18 -10.74
N SER A 9 -7.92 -1.05 -11.06
CA SER A 9 -9.05 -1.73 -10.42
C SER A 9 -8.60 -3.05 -9.85
N ARG A 10 -9.21 -3.47 -8.75
CA ARG A 10 -8.95 -4.74 -8.10
C ARG A 10 -10.24 -5.34 -7.59
N THR A 11 -10.50 -6.57 -8.00
CA THR A 11 -11.49 -7.43 -7.37
C THR A 11 -10.75 -8.52 -6.62
N PHE A 12 -11.05 -8.68 -5.36
CA PHE A 12 -10.48 -9.71 -4.50
C PHE A 12 -11.60 -10.57 -3.94
N ALA A 13 -11.41 -11.89 -3.95
CA ALA A 13 -12.27 -12.84 -3.28
C ALA A 13 -11.43 -13.99 -2.76
N ALA A 14 -11.62 -14.32 -1.49
CA ALA A 14 -11.01 -15.48 -0.86
C ALA A 14 -12.09 -16.46 -0.43
N ARG A 15 -11.78 -17.74 -0.46
CA ARG A 15 -12.62 -18.78 0.12
C ARG A 15 -11.91 -19.36 1.33
N ARG A 16 -12.64 -19.51 2.41
CA ARG A 16 -12.14 -20.12 3.65
C ARG A 16 -12.80 -21.45 3.89
N PHE A 17 -11.98 -22.41 4.24
CA PHE A 17 -12.43 -23.75 4.60
C PHE A 17 -11.87 -24.11 5.96
N GLY A 18 -12.71 -24.75 6.76
CA GLY A 18 -12.33 -25.33 8.02
C GLY A 18 -12.73 -26.78 8.07
N TYR A 19 -12.05 -27.58 8.87
CA TYR A 19 -12.41 -28.95 9.16
C TYR A 19 -13.12 -29.02 10.51
N ASN A 20 -14.24 -29.73 10.55
CA ASN A 20 -14.96 -30.02 11.78
C ASN A 20 -14.77 -31.49 12.12
N LEU A 21 -14.53 -31.75 13.42
CA LEU A 21 -14.50 -33.08 13.99
C LEU A 21 -15.87 -33.33 14.63
N LEU A 22 -16.54 -34.43 14.26
CA LEU A 22 -17.79 -34.81 14.91
C LEU A 22 -17.53 -35.65 16.15
N GLY A 23 -18.30 -35.34 17.20
CA GLY A 23 -18.31 -36.06 18.48
C GLY A 23 -17.52 -35.34 19.59
N SER A 24 -17.70 -35.80 20.82
CA SER A 24 -17.04 -35.32 22.03
C SER A 24 -15.53 -35.66 22.11
N GLY A 25 -14.88 -35.80 20.99
CA GLY A 25 -13.59 -36.47 20.87
C GLY A 25 -12.46 -35.61 20.27
N TYR A 26 -12.33 -34.33 20.68
CA TYR A 26 -11.05 -33.62 20.45
C TYR A 26 -9.87 -34.43 20.97
N ASP A 27 -10.04 -35.07 22.16
CA ASP A 27 -9.03 -35.91 22.78
C ASP A 27 -8.71 -37.18 21.97
N ARG A 28 -9.66 -37.68 21.16
CA ARG A 28 -9.47 -38.90 20.35
C ARG A 28 -8.44 -38.71 19.25
N TYR A 29 -8.29 -37.49 18.73
CA TYR A 29 -7.44 -37.17 17.58
C TYR A 29 -6.21 -36.33 17.94
N ALA A 30 -6.06 -36.02 19.22
CA ALA A 30 -5.00 -35.12 19.69
C ALA A 30 -3.58 -35.65 19.41
N ASP A 31 -3.44 -36.98 19.41
CA ASP A 31 -2.15 -37.65 19.22
C ASP A 31 -1.96 -38.20 17.77
N TRP A 32 -2.91 -37.89 16.86
CA TRP A 32 -2.83 -38.38 15.50
C TRP A 32 -1.92 -37.50 14.65
N ASP A 33 -1.09 -38.12 13.82
CA ASP A 33 -0.36 -37.44 12.76
C ASP A 33 -1.35 -36.91 11.70
N TYR A 34 -0.98 -35.81 11.03
CA TYR A 34 -1.81 -35.22 9.97
C TYR A 34 -2.13 -36.21 8.83
N THR A 35 -1.20 -37.11 8.50
CA THR A 35 -1.42 -38.14 7.48
C THR A 35 -2.45 -39.17 7.90
N GLU A 36 -2.50 -39.51 9.17
CA GLU A 36 -3.51 -40.39 9.75
C GLU A 36 -4.85 -39.68 9.92
N LEU A 37 -4.81 -38.42 10.41
CA LEU A 37 -6.00 -37.59 10.63
C LEU A 37 -6.78 -37.37 9.32
N PHE A 38 -6.10 -37.06 8.24
CA PHE A 38 -6.68 -36.76 6.94
C PHE A 38 -6.66 -37.97 5.96
N ALA A 39 -6.50 -39.20 6.46
CA ALA A 39 -6.68 -40.37 5.63
C ALA A 39 -8.13 -40.46 5.08
N ASP A 40 -8.29 -40.99 3.88
CA ASP A 40 -9.58 -41.00 3.17
C ASP A 40 -10.72 -41.61 4.01
N GLU A 41 -10.44 -42.65 4.75
CA GLU A 41 -11.41 -43.31 5.64
C GLU A 41 -11.88 -42.43 6.81
N ASN A 42 -11.18 -41.35 7.11
CA ASN A 42 -11.55 -40.41 8.16
C ASN A 42 -12.32 -39.20 7.65
N ILE A 43 -12.31 -38.96 6.34
CA ILE A 43 -13.06 -37.86 5.71
C ILE A 43 -14.47 -38.33 5.38
N SER A 44 -15.42 -38.00 6.23
CA SER A 44 -16.84 -38.31 6.04
C SER A 44 -17.73 -37.39 6.88
N ALA A 45 -19.02 -37.38 6.57
CA ALA A 45 -19.99 -36.57 7.33
C ALA A 45 -20.10 -36.96 8.81
N ASP A 46 -19.70 -38.18 9.14
CA ASP A 46 -19.79 -38.71 10.52
C ASP A 46 -18.47 -38.64 11.28
N LYS A 47 -17.39 -38.19 10.66
CA LYS A 47 -16.06 -38.12 11.29
C LYS A 47 -15.46 -36.72 11.10
N ILE A 48 -14.64 -36.54 10.07
CA ILE A 48 -14.03 -35.26 9.71
C ILE A 48 -14.67 -34.78 8.42
N TRP A 49 -15.20 -33.59 8.44
CA TRP A 49 -15.79 -32.99 7.25
C TRP A 49 -15.34 -31.56 7.04
N MET A 50 -15.17 -31.20 5.78
CA MET A 50 -14.78 -29.83 5.39
C MET A 50 -16.04 -28.96 5.33
N ARG A 51 -15.94 -27.79 5.93
CA ARG A 51 -16.98 -26.76 5.88
C ARG A 51 -16.40 -25.48 5.29
N GLU A 52 -17.15 -24.86 4.40
CA GLU A 52 -16.84 -23.51 3.96
C GLU A 52 -17.25 -22.51 5.04
N THR A 53 -16.31 -21.63 5.40
CA THR A 53 -16.47 -20.57 6.42
C THR A 53 -16.30 -19.19 5.82
N THR A 54 -16.38 -19.09 4.49
CA THR A 54 -16.31 -17.84 3.74
C THR A 54 -17.42 -16.89 4.19
N THR A 55 -17.08 -15.65 4.40
CA THR A 55 -17.99 -14.56 4.77
C THR A 55 -17.91 -13.43 3.76
N ASN A 56 -18.81 -12.46 3.82
CA ASN A 56 -18.78 -11.31 2.93
C ASN A 56 -17.49 -10.48 3.09
N SER A 57 -16.86 -10.50 4.28
CA SER A 57 -15.58 -9.81 4.53
C SER A 57 -14.41 -10.41 3.76
N ASP A 58 -14.57 -11.60 3.16
CA ASP A 58 -13.52 -12.26 2.38
C ASP A 58 -13.46 -11.77 0.92
N SER A 59 -14.24 -10.77 0.57
CA SER A 59 -14.25 -10.17 -0.76
C SER A 59 -14.36 -8.65 -0.71
N TYR A 60 -13.71 -7.99 -1.67
CA TYR A 60 -13.84 -6.54 -1.89
C TYR A 60 -13.56 -6.16 -3.33
N THR A 61 -14.03 -4.98 -3.71
CA THR A 61 -13.64 -4.30 -4.94
C THR A 61 -13.01 -2.96 -4.61
N SER A 62 -11.99 -2.59 -5.36
CA SER A 62 -11.31 -1.30 -5.22
C SER A 62 -10.97 -0.72 -6.57
N GLU A 63 -11.07 0.60 -6.66
CA GLU A 63 -10.67 1.39 -7.82
C GLU A 63 -9.80 2.55 -7.38
N ASN A 64 -8.79 2.83 -8.15
CA ASN A 64 -7.88 3.94 -7.93
C ASN A 64 -7.72 4.72 -9.22
N MET A 65 -7.89 6.03 -9.15
CA MET A 65 -7.66 6.96 -10.26
C MET A 65 -6.66 8.02 -9.82
N LEU A 66 -5.63 8.23 -10.62
CA LEU A 66 -4.64 9.29 -10.45
C LEU A 66 -4.54 10.08 -11.73
N GLY A 67 -4.85 11.37 -11.67
CA GLY A 67 -4.61 12.36 -12.72
C GLY A 67 -3.57 13.37 -12.25
N ALA A 68 -2.58 13.68 -13.07
CA ALA A 68 -1.55 14.65 -12.71
C ALA A 68 -1.13 15.53 -13.86
N ALA A 69 -0.70 16.74 -13.52
CA ALA A 69 -0.04 17.65 -14.44
C ALA A 69 1.19 18.27 -13.74
N TYR A 70 2.23 18.53 -14.51
CA TYR A 70 3.42 19.17 -13.98
C TYR A 70 4.03 20.15 -14.96
N VAL A 71 4.71 21.15 -14.41
CA VAL A 71 5.54 22.11 -15.13
C VAL A 71 6.86 22.28 -14.39
N SER A 72 7.94 22.43 -15.14
CA SER A 72 9.25 22.73 -14.60
C SER A 72 10.00 23.68 -15.49
N ALA A 73 10.89 24.46 -14.88
CA ALA A 73 11.80 25.36 -15.56
C ALA A 73 13.23 25.11 -15.12
N LYS A 74 14.15 25.15 -16.07
CA LYS A 74 15.59 25.14 -15.80
C LYS A 74 16.13 26.54 -16.07
N LEU A 75 16.76 27.10 -15.05
CA LEU A 75 17.38 28.41 -15.07
C LEU A 75 18.89 28.24 -14.95
N ASN A 76 19.63 28.84 -15.88
CA ASN A 76 21.08 28.86 -15.86
C ASN A 76 21.55 30.32 -15.91
N TYR A 77 22.42 30.72 -15.02
CA TYR A 77 23.05 32.02 -15.00
C TYR A 77 24.57 31.86 -15.11
N GLY A 78 25.08 31.93 -16.33
CA GLY A 78 26.47 31.60 -16.62
C GLY A 78 26.87 30.21 -16.12
N GLU A 79 28.09 30.12 -15.64
CA GLU A 79 28.61 28.90 -15.00
C GLU A 79 28.39 28.91 -13.46
N VAL A 80 27.77 29.98 -12.95
CA VAL A 80 27.70 30.26 -11.50
C VAL A 80 26.47 29.59 -10.87
N LEU A 81 25.31 29.68 -11.54
CA LEU A 81 24.04 29.23 -10.95
C LEU A 81 23.28 28.35 -11.92
N ASN A 82 22.90 27.18 -11.45
CA ASN A 82 21.95 26.29 -12.13
C ASN A 82 20.79 26.01 -11.17
N ALA A 83 19.57 26.24 -11.59
CA ALA A 83 18.38 25.93 -10.81
C ALA A 83 17.36 25.18 -11.65
N ASN A 84 16.75 24.14 -11.06
CA ASN A 84 15.55 23.50 -11.54
C ASN A 84 14.43 23.76 -10.55
N ILE A 85 13.33 24.32 -11.03
CA ILE A 85 12.13 24.59 -10.22
C ILE A 85 10.94 23.95 -10.91
N GLY A 86 10.13 23.26 -10.16
CA GLY A 86 8.95 22.61 -10.70
C GLY A 86 7.83 22.49 -9.69
N VAL A 87 6.65 22.26 -10.20
CA VAL A 87 5.48 21.87 -9.40
C VAL A 87 4.69 20.82 -10.17
N ARG A 88 4.23 19.84 -9.43
CA ARG A 88 3.30 18.81 -9.88
C ARG A 88 2.04 18.90 -9.07
N MET A 89 0.89 18.90 -9.71
CA MET A 89 -0.42 18.77 -9.10
C MET A 89 -0.94 17.36 -9.36
N GLU A 90 -1.51 16.73 -8.36
CA GLU A 90 -2.15 15.42 -8.47
C GLU A 90 -3.57 15.47 -7.95
N TYR A 91 -4.49 14.91 -8.71
CA TYR A 91 -5.81 14.53 -8.25
C TYR A 91 -5.83 13.01 -8.09
N TYR A 92 -6.16 12.56 -6.90
CA TYR A 92 -6.21 11.14 -6.54
C TYR A 92 -7.58 10.80 -5.98
N GLN A 93 -8.13 9.68 -6.42
CA GLN A 93 -9.36 9.12 -5.87
C GLN A 93 -9.16 7.63 -5.63
N LEU A 94 -9.50 7.19 -4.44
CA LEU A 94 -9.56 5.77 -4.03
C LEU A 94 -10.98 5.45 -3.63
N LYS A 95 -11.60 4.50 -4.34
CA LYS A 95 -12.89 3.91 -3.98
C LYS A 95 -12.69 2.47 -3.54
N MET A 96 -13.48 2.03 -2.57
CA MET A 96 -13.49 0.66 -2.13
C MET A 96 -14.88 0.30 -1.62
N ASP A 97 -15.34 -0.87 -2.01
CA ASP A 97 -16.58 -1.49 -1.57
C ASP A 97 -16.27 -2.86 -0.98
N GLY A 98 -16.73 -3.10 0.22
CA GLY A 98 -16.51 -4.36 0.94
C GLY A 98 -17.40 -4.46 2.17
N TYR A 99 -16.99 -5.28 3.11
CA TYR A 99 -17.70 -5.47 4.37
C TYR A 99 -16.72 -5.31 5.54
N SER A 100 -17.28 -4.98 6.70
CA SER A 100 -16.56 -4.98 7.97
C SER A 100 -15.97 -6.37 8.27
N SER A 101 -15.01 -6.43 9.17
CA SER A 101 -14.31 -7.69 9.53
C SER A 101 -15.24 -8.80 10.04
N ASP A 102 -16.44 -8.46 10.51
CA ASP A 102 -17.49 -9.41 10.92
C ASP A 102 -18.36 -9.89 9.75
N GLY A 103 -18.16 -9.34 8.54
CA GLY A 103 -18.89 -9.70 7.33
C GLY A 103 -20.35 -9.23 7.28
N THR A 104 -20.79 -8.38 8.21
CA THR A 104 -22.20 -7.99 8.33
C THR A 104 -22.51 -6.59 7.83
N THR A 105 -21.61 -5.64 8.07
CA THR A 105 -21.83 -4.22 7.74
C THR A 105 -21.11 -3.86 6.45
N PRO A 106 -21.84 -3.36 5.42
CA PRO A 106 -21.20 -2.83 4.22
C PRO A 106 -20.29 -1.65 4.55
N VAL A 107 -19.12 -1.62 3.94
CA VAL A 107 -18.13 -0.54 4.08
C VAL A 107 -17.86 0.04 2.71
N HIS A 108 -18.06 1.35 2.58
CA HIS A 108 -17.78 2.12 1.38
C HIS A 108 -16.75 3.19 1.69
N LEU A 109 -15.68 3.24 0.92
CA LEU A 109 -14.66 4.26 0.98
C LEU A 109 -14.63 5.05 -0.33
N ASP A 110 -14.64 6.38 -0.25
CA ASP A 110 -14.41 7.28 -1.40
C ASP A 110 -13.51 8.43 -0.93
N ASN A 111 -12.22 8.19 -0.96
CA ASN A 111 -11.20 9.16 -0.58
C ASN A 111 -10.71 9.92 -1.80
N LYS A 112 -10.79 11.24 -1.74
CA LYS A 112 -10.32 12.16 -2.79
C LYS A 112 -9.32 13.13 -2.20
N THR A 113 -8.21 13.32 -2.89
CA THR A 113 -7.22 14.34 -2.54
C THR A 113 -6.76 15.09 -3.76
N THR A 114 -6.43 16.37 -3.55
CA THR A 114 -5.74 17.19 -4.55
C THR A 114 -4.52 17.76 -3.88
N ASP A 115 -3.34 17.38 -4.38
CA ASP A 115 -2.07 17.64 -3.75
C ASP A 115 -1.13 18.40 -4.69
N PHE A 116 -0.26 19.24 -4.10
CA PHE A 116 0.78 19.95 -4.82
C PHE A 116 2.15 19.51 -4.31
N PHE A 117 3.03 19.20 -5.26
CA PHE A 117 4.38 18.72 -5.01
C PHE A 117 5.39 19.68 -5.63
N PRO A 118 5.78 20.75 -4.94
CA PRO A 118 6.85 21.61 -5.35
C PRO A 118 8.19 20.89 -5.29
N SER A 119 9.09 21.23 -6.22
CA SER A 119 10.48 20.78 -6.21
C SER A 119 11.40 21.91 -6.63
N VAL A 120 12.51 22.04 -5.93
CA VAL A 120 13.55 23.03 -6.21
C VAL A 120 14.89 22.33 -6.04
N ASN A 121 15.76 22.50 -7.04
CA ASN A 121 17.16 22.08 -6.96
C ASN A 121 18.01 23.24 -7.44
N VAL A 122 18.95 23.66 -6.61
CA VAL A 122 19.88 24.77 -6.91
C VAL A 122 21.30 24.26 -6.74
N ALA A 123 22.13 24.56 -7.73
CA ALA A 123 23.58 24.36 -7.67
C ALA A 123 24.27 25.70 -7.89
N TYR A 124 25.08 26.12 -6.91
CA TYR A 124 25.79 27.39 -6.93
C TYR A 124 27.29 27.13 -6.87
N ASN A 125 28.00 27.48 -7.93
CA ASN A 125 29.43 27.38 -8.05
C ASN A 125 30.08 28.61 -7.37
N LEU A 126 30.62 28.42 -6.17
CA LEU A 126 31.36 29.43 -5.46
C LEU A 126 32.71 29.75 -6.16
N SER A 127 33.29 28.73 -6.76
CA SER A 127 34.49 28.81 -7.63
C SER A 127 34.61 27.56 -8.47
N GLN A 128 35.64 27.45 -9.30
CA GLN A 128 35.91 26.21 -10.08
C GLN A 128 36.10 24.95 -9.22
N LYS A 129 36.38 25.13 -7.94
CA LYS A 129 36.64 24.00 -7.02
C LYS A 129 35.59 23.84 -5.93
N HIS A 130 34.69 24.77 -5.76
CA HIS A 130 33.74 24.79 -4.65
C HIS A 130 32.32 24.95 -5.19
N LEU A 131 31.46 24.02 -4.83
CA LEU A 131 30.07 23.95 -5.24
C LEU A 131 29.16 23.75 -4.00
N VAL A 132 28.08 24.49 -3.94
CA VAL A 132 27.00 24.28 -2.97
C VAL A 132 25.75 23.87 -3.71
N ARG A 133 25.10 22.82 -3.23
CA ARG A 133 23.79 22.38 -3.69
C ARG A 133 22.76 22.46 -2.59
N ALA A 134 21.57 22.91 -2.95
CA ALA A 134 20.40 22.85 -2.08
C ALA A 134 19.25 22.24 -2.88
N ALA A 135 18.52 21.35 -2.23
CA ALA A 135 17.33 20.76 -2.84
C ALA A 135 16.17 20.74 -1.82
N TYR A 136 14.98 20.93 -2.35
CA TYR A 136 13.73 20.72 -1.63
C TYR A 136 12.76 19.95 -2.54
N GLY A 137 12.03 19.02 -1.94
CA GLY A 137 10.97 18.32 -2.63
C GLY A 137 9.95 17.75 -1.67
N ARG A 138 8.67 17.90 -2.00
CA ARG A 138 7.58 17.26 -1.28
C ARG A 138 7.13 16.01 -2.01
N SER A 139 6.86 14.96 -1.25
CA SER A 139 6.36 13.67 -1.75
C SER A 139 5.20 13.16 -0.90
N VAL A 140 4.47 12.18 -1.41
CA VAL A 140 3.37 11.52 -0.73
C VAL A 140 3.55 10.02 -0.81
N ASN A 141 3.26 9.35 0.31
CA ASN A 141 3.03 7.92 0.37
C ASN A 141 1.54 7.69 0.63
N ARG A 142 0.87 7.01 -0.30
CA ARG A 142 -0.55 6.68 -0.23
C ARG A 142 -0.71 5.25 0.23
N PRO A 143 -1.67 4.97 1.13
CA PRO A 143 -1.97 3.61 1.52
C PRO A 143 -2.34 2.74 0.31
N GLU A 144 -1.88 1.50 0.31
CA GLU A 144 -2.28 0.50 -0.67
C GLU A 144 -3.69 -0.02 -0.38
N PHE A 145 -4.34 -0.64 -1.37
CA PHE A 145 -5.67 -1.24 -1.22
C PHE A 145 -5.76 -2.16 0.00
N ARG A 146 -4.75 -3.00 0.20
CA ARG A 146 -4.69 -3.96 1.29
C ARG A 146 -4.63 -3.34 2.69
N GLU A 147 -4.08 -2.13 2.78
CA GLU A 147 -3.90 -1.42 4.06
C GLU A 147 -5.19 -0.72 4.50
N VAL A 148 -6.07 -0.37 3.57
CA VAL A 148 -7.32 0.33 3.87
C VAL A 148 -8.55 -0.58 3.90
N VAL A 149 -8.45 -1.80 3.37
CA VAL A 149 -9.58 -2.73 3.34
C VAL A 149 -9.73 -3.44 4.68
N PRO A 150 -10.92 -3.52 5.29
CA PRO A 150 -11.14 -4.23 6.55
C PRO A 150 -11.15 -5.76 6.40
N TYR A 151 -10.43 -6.28 5.41
CA TYR A 151 -10.21 -7.70 5.21
C TYR A 151 -9.22 -8.25 6.23
N VAL A 152 -9.61 -9.33 6.90
CA VAL A 152 -8.77 -10.00 7.89
C VAL A 152 -7.99 -11.14 7.21
N TYR A 153 -6.67 -11.11 7.31
CA TYR A 153 -5.83 -12.22 6.89
C TYR A 153 -4.86 -12.64 7.98
N PHE A 154 -4.58 -13.93 8.03
CA PHE A 154 -3.62 -14.49 8.97
C PHE A 154 -2.19 -14.36 8.43
N ASN A 155 -1.32 -13.79 9.22
CA ASN A 155 0.11 -13.71 8.93
C ASN A 155 0.85 -14.79 9.71
N PHE A 156 1.33 -15.81 9.01
CA PHE A 156 2.02 -16.96 9.61
C PHE A 156 3.36 -16.62 10.27
N GLU A 157 4.06 -15.58 9.79
CA GLU A 157 5.33 -15.16 10.37
C GLU A 157 5.15 -14.48 11.73
N ARG A 158 4.02 -13.80 11.92
CA ARG A 158 3.71 -13.05 13.14
C ARG A 158 2.72 -13.76 14.04
N ASP A 159 2.21 -14.90 13.61
CA ASP A 159 1.13 -15.64 14.29
C ASP A 159 -0.04 -14.73 14.70
N ALA A 160 -0.47 -13.87 13.77
CA ALA A 160 -1.44 -12.83 14.05
C ALA A 160 -2.40 -12.58 12.89
N ASN A 161 -3.63 -12.23 13.22
CA ASN A 161 -4.57 -11.68 12.26
C ASN A 161 -4.24 -10.20 12.00
N ILE A 162 -4.11 -9.84 10.73
CA ILE A 162 -3.90 -8.48 10.28
C ILE A 162 -5.16 -7.99 9.57
N VAL A 163 -5.60 -6.80 9.91
CA VAL A 163 -6.75 -6.13 9.30
C VAL A 163 -6.32 -4.74 8.81
N GLY A 164 -6.81 -4.34 7.64
CA GLY A 164 -6.59 -2.99 7.13
C GLY A 164 -7.42 -1.95 7.91
N ASN A 165 -6.97 -0.69 7.85
CA ASN A 165 -7.62 0.42 8.52
C ASN A 165 -8.16 1.42 7.50
N THR A 166 -9.48 1.55 7.41
CA THR A 166 -10.18 2.48 6.49
C THR A 166 -9.92 3.96 6.79
N GLU A 167 -9.41 4.28 7.99
CA GLU A 167 -9.11 5.67 8.41
C GLU A 167 -7.68 6.10 8.09
N LEU A 168 -6.88 5.26 7.44
CA LEU A 168 -5.53 5.61 7.04
C LEU A 168 -5.53 6.82 6.12
N LYS A 169 -4.61 7.74 6.40
CA LYS A 169 -4.40 8.97 5.63
C LYS A 169 -3.11 8.90 4.83
N ASN A 170 -3.03 9.73 3.80
CA ASN A 170 -1.80 9.93 3.07
C ASN A 170 -0.70 10.46 4.00
N ALA A 171 0.50 9.92 3.89
CA ALA A 171 1.68 10.42 4.57
C ALA A 171 2.47 11.32 3.62
N TYR A 172 2.81 12.53 4.07
CA TYR A 172 3.58 13.49 3.30
C TYR A 172 4.98 13.61 3.88
N ALA A 173 5.96 13.77 3.00
CA ALA A 173 7.34 14.01 3.38
C ALA A 173 7.88 15.25 2.67
N ASP A 174 8.42 16.18 3.44
CA ASP A 174 9.16 17.33 2.96
C ASP A 174 10.66 17.02 3.10
N ASN A 175 11.34 16.89 1.95
CA ASN A 175 12.74 16.51 1.89
C ASN A 175 13.59 17.76 1.63
N ILE A 176 14.59 17.99 2.46
CA ILE A 176 15.56 19.06 2.32
C ILE A 176 16.95 18.44 2.28
N ASP A 177 17.72 18.80 1.28
CA ASP A 177 19.12 18.38 1.13
C ASP A 177 19.99 19.63 0.98
N LEU A 178 21.12 19.67 1.69
CA LEU A 178 22.14 20.69 1.56
C LEU A 178 23.50 20.00 1.45
N ARG A 179 24.24 20.27 0.38
CA ARG A 179 25.53 19.66 0.08
C ARG A 179 26.56 20.70 -0.30
N TYR A 180 27.74 20.58 0.28
CA TYR A 180 28.95 21.28 -0.14
C TYR A 180 29.92 20.27 -0.77
N GLU A 181 30.45 20.63 -1.92
CA GLU A 181 31.39 19.79 -2.68
C GLU A 181 32.68 20.57 -2.92
N PHE A 182 33.82 19.89 -2.72
CA PHE A 182 35.13 20.43 -2.98
C PHE A 182 35.92 19.53 -3.91
N TYR A 183 36.41 20.09 -5.01
CA TYR A 183 37.18 19.39 -6.06
C TYR A 183 38.60 19.93 -6.09
N PRO A 184 39.56 19.32 -5.39
CA PRO A 184 40.93 19.89 -5.27
C PRO A 184 41.72 19.88 -6.57
N ALA A 185 41.39 18.98 -7.52
CA ALA A 185 42.07 18.75 -8.79
C ALA A 185 41.14 19.03 -9.97
N ALA A 186 40.59 20.22 -10.08
CA ALA A 186 39.86 20.65 -11.27
C ALA A 186 40.77 21.48 -12.17
#